data_47732636fe99cece27756da47c11d451
#
_entry.id   47732636fe99cece27756da47c11d451
#
_cell.length_a   1.000
_cell.length_b   1.000
_cell.length_c   1.000
_cell.angle_alpha   90.00
_cell.angle_beta   90.00
_cell.angle_gamma   90.00
#
_symmetry.space_group_name_H-M   'P 1'
#
loop_
_entity.id
_entity.type
_entity.pdbx_description
1 polymer ?
#
loop_
_entity_poly.entity_id
_entity_poly.type
_entity_poly.pdbx_seq_one_letter_code
_entity_poly.pdbx_strand_id
1 'polypeptide(L)'
;MKKNLIIFFLIMMAAIIVFVVTKDLISNRPENRAVNPYEYNVVKYKSVDSTKVHYKETKNITLNTQTPKGLAYANQKLYIISDSLLQVITVDGKEVIKTKLPASPSCITVTDNHIFIGFTNFIAGYDLTGKLTGSWTPLDKKTLLTSLAVKGTLLFAADAGNRRVVRYSTDGKYLDTFDGKASKDDTHGFIIPSPYFDLAFNRDGELWVVNPGKRALEQYQDSGKFRTFWTNDEVGIEGFWGCCNPAHMAFLPDGSFVTSEKNNVRIKVYKPSGEFDSVVAPSEKFPSEEVAPDLAVTSEGDIYALDFDKKEIRLFQHK
;
A
#
# COMPACT_ATOMS: atom_id res chain seq x y z
N MET A 1 26.62 -60.26 22.25
CA MET A 1 25.37 -60.60 21.55
C MET A 1 24.29 -59.53 21.67
N LYS A 2 23.88 -59.06 22.87
CA LYS A 2 22.78 -58.11 23.00
C LYS A 2 22.98 -56.77 22.29
N LYS A 3 24.19 -56.19 22.30
CA LYS A 3 24.48 -54.90 21.65
C LYS A 3 24.32 -54.91 20.13
N ASN A 4 24.79 -56.00 19.48
CA ASN A 4 24.63 -56.13 18.02
C ASN A 4 23.19 -56.36 17.59
N LEU A 5 22.39 -57.00 18.43
CA LEU A 5 20.97 -57.20 18.19
C LEU A 5 20.21 -55.86 18.24
N ILE A 6 20.55 -55.01 19.22
CA ILE A 6 19.95 -53.67 19.32
C ILE A 6 20.30 -52.81 18.09
N ILE A 7 21.54 -52.81 17.69
CA ILE A 7 22.01 -52.05 16.50
C ILE A 7 21.29 -52.56 15.25
N PHE A 8 21.11 -53.87 15.09
CA PHE A 8 20.33 -54.44 13.96
C PHE A 8 18.90 -53.94 13.95
N PHE A 9 18.21 -53.96 15.08
CA PHE A 9 16.82 -53.44 15.17
C PHE A 9 16.73 -51.94 14.89
N LEU A 10 17.69 -51.13 15.33
CA LEU A 10 17.71 -49.69 15.02
C LEU A 10 17.92 -49.42 13.53
N ILE A 11 18.82 -50.18 12.85
CA ILE A 11 19.04 -50.06 11.41
C ILE A 11 17.78 -50.51 10.63
N MET A 12 17.15 -51.60 11.04
CA MET A 12 15.91 -52.07 10.42
C MET A 12 14.77 -51.08 10.58
N MET A 13 14.63 -50.50 11.74
CA MET A 13 13.63 -49.45 12.00
C MET A 13 13.88 -48.20 11.17
N ALA A 14 15.13 -47.74 11.05
CA ALA A 14 15.49 -46.63 10.19
C ALA A 14 15.19 -46.91 8.72
N ALA A 15 15.48 -48.13 8.24
CA ALA A 15 15.18 -48.56 6.85
C ALA A 15 13.67 -48.58 6.58
N ILE A 16 12.86 -49.01 7.56
CA ILE A 16 11.40 -49.01 7.45
C ILE A 16 10.88 -47.58 7.38
N ILE A 17 11.39 -46.68 8.23
CA ILE A 17 11.00 -45.24 8.23
C ILE A 17 11.34 -44.61 6.87
N VAL A 18 12.55 -44.81 6.38
CA VAL A 18 12.97 -44.33 5.04
C VAL A 18 12.07 -44.88 3.94
N PHE A 19 11.75 -46.16 3.98
CA PHE A 19 10.87 -46.79 3.01
C PHE A 19 9.46 -46.22 3.05
N VAL A 20 8.87 -46.02 4.23
CA VAL A 20 7.51 -45.42 4.40
C VAL A 20 7.51 -43.97 3.89
N VAL A 21 8.51 -43.18 4.27
CA VAL A 21 8.63 -41.77 3.84
C VAL A 21 8.83 -41.66 2.33
N THR A 22 9.70 -42.48 1.75
CA THR A 22 9.91 -42.48 0.29
C THR A 22 8.69 -42.99 -0.46
N LYS A 23 8.00 -44.03 0.05
CA LYS A 23 6.75 -44.48 -0.54
C LYS A 23 5.67 -43.41 -0.50
N ASP A 24 5.55 -42.69 0.63
CA ASP A 24 4.57 -41.59 0.79
C ASP A 24 4.89 -40.41 -0.14
N LEU A 25 6.17 -40.03 -0.27
CA LEU A 25 6.63 -38.97 -1.16
C LEU A 25 6.49 -39.31 -2.67
N ILE A 26 6.62 -40.58 -3.04
CA ILE A 26 6.62 -41.02 -4.46
C ILE A 26 5.22 -41.47 -4.90
N SER A 27 4.45 -42.17 -4.03
CA SER A 27 3.16 -42.77 -4.43
C SER A 27 1.92 -41.92 -4.10
N ASN A 28 2.03 -40.89 -3.30
CA ASN A 28 0.90 -40.07 -2.89
C ASN A 28 0.92 -38.64 -3.49
N ARG A 29 1.43 -38.48 -4.71
CA ARG A 29 0.94 -37.38 -5.54
C ARG A 29 -0.27 -37.90 -6.33
N PRO A 30 -1.50 -37.70 -5.89
CA PRO A 30 -2.66 -38.03 -6.71
C PRO A 30 -2.55 -37.14 -7.96
N GLU A 31 -2.45 -37.75 -9.13
CA GLU A 31 -2.62 -37.07 -10.43
C GLU A 31 -4.02 -36.46 -10.54
N ASN A 32 -4.95 -36.90 -9.73
CA ASN A 32 -6.26 -36.29 -9.49
C ASN A 32 -6.27 -35.68 -8.09
N ARG A 33 -5.80 -34.46 -7.94
CA ARG A 33 -6.26 -33.64 -6.81
C ARG A 33 -7.79 -33.61 -6.89
N ALA A 34 -8.47 -34.31 -5.97
CA ALA A 34 -9.86 -34.03 -5.72
C ALA A 34 -9.97 -32.51 -5.60
N VAL A 35 -10.83 -31.91 -6.42
CA VAL A 35 -11.06 -30.45 -6.39
C VAL A 35 -11.34 -30.10 -4.93
N ASN A 36 -10.41 -29.38 -4.31
CA ASN A 36 -10.62 -28.93 -2.94
C ASN A 36 -11.83 -27.98 -2.98
N PRO A 37 -12.97 -28.33 -2.38
CA PRO A 37 -14.16 -27.50 -2.43
C PRO A 37 -13.94 -26.13 -1.77
N TYR A 38 -12.85 -25.98 -1.02
CA TYR A 38 -12.40 -24.73 -0.41
C TYR A 38 -11.27 -24.05 -1.19
N GLU A 39 -10.88 -24.57 -2.35
CA GLU A 39 -9.90 -23.93 -3.23
C GLU A 39 -10.59 -22.76 -3.95
N TYR A 40 -10.22 -21.55 -3.57
CA TYR A 40 -10.68 -20.38 -4.29
C TYR A 40 -10.10 -20.39 -5.70
N ASN A 41 -10.96 -20.45 -6.70
CA ASN A 41 -10.54 -20.27 -8.09
C ASN A 41 -10.21 -18.79 -8.31
N VAL A 42 -8.96 -18.42 -8.03
CA VAL A 42 -8.45 -17.05 -8.16
C VAL A 42 -8.66 -16.49 -9.57
N VAL A 43 -8.59 -17.36 -10.60
CA VAL A 43 -8.76 -16.98 -12.01
C VAL A 43 -10.15 -16.38 -12.25
N LYS A 44 -11.19 -16.92 -11.62
CA LYS A 44 -12.56 -16.40 -11.73
C LYS A 44 -12.69 -14.95 -11.24
N TYR A 45 -11.87 -14.54 -10.29
CA TYR A 45 -11.93 -13.20 -9.68
C TYR A 45 -10.95 -12.21 -10.30
N LYS A 46 -10.16 -12.64 -11.29
CA LYS A 46 -9.26 -11.75 -12.05
C LYS A 46 -9.96 -11.06 -13.20
N SER A 47 -10.91 -11.72 -13.86
CA SER A 47 -11.64 -11.10 -14.96
C SER A 47 -12.70 -10.14 -14.43
N VAL A 48 -12.77 -9.00 -15.05
CA VAL A 48 -13.71 -7.93 -14.71
C VAL A 48 -14.63 -7.67 -15.88
N ASP A 49 -15.93 -7.57 -15.62
CA ASP A 49 -16.90 -7.14 -16.61
C ASP A 49 -16.51 -5.73 -17.12
N SER A 50 -16.33 -5.60 -18.42
CA SER A 50 -15.93 -4.35 -19.07
C SER A 50 -16.89 -3.19 -18.81
N THR A 51 -18.16 -3.48 -18.51
CA THR A 51 -19.16 -2.47 -18.14
C THR A 51 -18.85 -1.80 -16.80
N LYS A 52 -18.11 -2.46 -15.92
CA LYS A 52 -17.66 -1.90 -14.63
C LYS A 52 -16.38 -1.06 -14.77
N VAL A 53 -15.70 -1.07 -15.91
CA VAL A 53 -14.46 -0.31 -16.14
C VAL A 53 -14.79 1.05 -16.70
N HIS A 54 -14.81 2.07 -15.84
CA HIS A 54 -15.20 3.45 -16.23
C HIS A 54 -14.01 4.33 -16.62
N TYR A 55 -12.79 3.85 -16.53
CA TYR A 55 -11.58 4.61 -16.84
C TYR A 55 -10.84 4.03 -18.03
N LYS A 56 -10.11 4.91 -18.71
CA LYS A 56 -9.23 4.57 -19.82
C LYS A 56 -7.81 5.01 -19.49
N GLU A 57 -6.86 4.13 -19.72
CA GLU A 57 -5.42 4.46 -19.68
C GLU A 57 -5.08 5.31 -20.91
N THR A 58 -4.63 6.54 -20.67
CA THR A 58 -4.43 7.53 -21.75
C THR A 58 -2.98 7.88 -21.96
N LYS A 59 -2.11 7.68 -20.94
CA LYS A 59 -0.70 8.03 -21.01
C LYS A 59 0.13 7.17 -20.07
N ASN A 60 1.37 6.86 -20.48
CA ASN A 60 2.39 6.24 -19.65
C ASN A 60 3.66 7.09 -19.71
N ILE A 61 4.29 7.30 -18.55
CA ILE A 61 5.54 8.02 -18.40
C ILE A 61 6.55 7.04 -17.83
N THR A 62 7.49 6.57 -18.63
CA THR A 62 8.57 5.68 -18.19
C THR A 62 9.54 6.43 -17.29
N LEU A 63 9.89 5.87 -16.15
CA LEU A 63 10.80 6.44 -15.18
C LEU A 63 12.21 5.88 -15.39
N ASN A 64 13.19 6.77 -15.43
CA ASN A 64 14.60 6.39 -15.46
C ASN A 64 15.12 6.19 -14.03
N THR A 65 14.59 5.16 -13.32
CA THR A 65 14.96 4.80 -11.94
C THR A 65 14.98 3.29 -11.77
N GLN A 66 15.74 2.79 -10.80
CA GLN A 66 15.78 1.35 -10.52
C GLN A 66 14.68 0.92 -9.55
N THR A 67 14.43 1.70 -8.50
CA THR A 67 13.48 1.35 -7.44
C THR A 67 12.58 2.53 -7.11
N PRO A 68 11.51 2.78 -7.88
CA PRO A 68 10.50 3.77 -7.51
C PRO A 68 9.88 3.42 -6.16
N LYS A 69 9.55 4.41 -5.33
CA LYS A 69 9.09 4.23 -3.94
C LYS A 69 7.81 4.97 -3.60
N GLY A 70 7.50 6.06 -4.29
CA GLY A 70 6.30 6.83 -4.01
C GLY A 70 6.06 7.93 -5.01
N LEU A 71 4.81 8.35 -5.10
CA LEU A 71 4.29 9.34 -6.04
C LEU A 71 3.42 10.36 -5.28
N ALA A 72 3.57 11.63 -5.63
CA ALA A 72 2.61 12.66 -5.26
C ALA A 72 2.32 13.58 -6.46
N TYR A 73 1.14 14.17 -6.48
CA TYR A 73 0.75 15.18 -7.46
C TYR A 73 0.42 16.48 -6.74
N ALA A 74 1.05 17.56 -7.15
CA ALA A 74 0.75 18.90 -6.68
C ALA A 74 1.22 19.93 -7.72
N ASN A 75 0.60 21.10 -7.76
CA ASN A 75 1.05 22.22 -8.61
C ASN A 75 1.29 21.84 -10.08
N GLN A 76 0.41 20.97 -10.64
CA GLN A 76 0.50 20.43 -12.00
C GLN A 76 1.83 19.70 -12.30
N LYS A 77 2.42 19.09 -11.28
CA LYS A 77 3.66 18.32 -11.38
C LYS A 77 3.52 16.99 -10.64
N LEU A 78 4.31 16.04 -11.09
CA LEU A 78 4.46 14.74 -10.47
C LEU A 78 5.79 14.73 -9.70
N TYR A 79 5.72 14.33 -8.44
CA TYR A 79 6.84 14.22 -7.52
C TYR A 79 7.08 12.74 -7.25
N ILE A 80 8.26 12.26 -7.63
CA ILE A 80 8.62 10.85 -7.56
C ILE A 80 9.82 10.70 -6.62
N ILE A 81 9.70 9.79 -5.69
CA ILE A 81 10.84 9.36 -4.88
C ILE A 81 11.28 7.97 -5.32
N SER A 82 12.58 7.77 -5.42
CA SER A 82 13.16 6.52 -5.91
C SER A 82 14.61 6.40 -5.50
N ASP A 83 15.13 5.20 -5.32
CA ASP A 83 16.53 4.94 -4.95
C ASP A 83 16.98 5.82 -3.77
N SER A 84 17.66 6.93 -4.04
CA SER A 84 17.97 8.01 -3.09
C SER A 84 17.83 9.36 -3.81
N LEU A 85 16.72 9.51 -4.55
CA LEU A 85 16.45 10.69 -5.38
C LEU A 85 15.02 11.18 -5.19
N LEU A 86 14.85 12.49 -5.21
CA LEU A 86 13.60 13.18 -5.52
C LEU A 86 13.67 13.64 -6.97
N GLN A 87 12.71 13.24 -7.79
CA GLN A 87 12.51 13.75 -9.14
C GLN A 87 11.18 14.46 -9.23
N VAL A 88 11.16 15.64 -9.83
CA VAL A 88 9.92 16.34 -10.14
C VAL A 88 9.84 16.49 -11.64
N ILE A 89 8.73 16.04 -12.20
CA ILE A 89 8.46 16.11 -13.64
C ILE A 89 7.16 16.88 -13.90
N THR A 90 7.05 17.48 -15.06
CA THR A 90 5.76 17.98 -15.54
C THR A 90 4.83 16.81 -15.89
N VAL A 91 3.54 17.06 -16.03
CA VAL A 91 2.57 16.06 -16.50
C VAL A 91 2.89 15.51 -17.90
N ASP A 92 3.75 16.22 -18.66
CA ASP A 92 4.25 15.75 -19.96
C ASP A 92 5.46 14.82 -19.85
N GLY A 93 6.01 14.64 -18.63
CA GLY A 93 7.14 13.78 -18.36
C GLY A 93 8.52 14.48 -18.45
N LYS A 94 8.56 15.82 -18.59
CA LYS A 94 9.81 16.57 -18.61
C LYS A 94 10.35 16.76 -17.19
N GLU A 95 11.58 16.32 -16.92
CA GLU A 95 12.26 16.54 -15.64
C GLU A 95 12.52 18.03 -15.41
N VAL A 96 12.11 18.53 -14.24
CA VAL A 96 12.33 19.93 -13.81
C VAL A 96 13.19 20.04 -12.56
N ILE A 97 13.19 19.02 -11.70
CA ILE A 97 14.03 18.96 -10.50
C ILE A 97 14.55 17.53 -10.34
N LYS A 98 15.80 17.44 -9.93
CA LYS A 98 16.44 16.20 -9.50
C LYS A 98 17.33 16.46 -8.30
N THR A 99 16.96 15.93 -7.14
CA THR A 99 17.67 16.17 -5.88
C THR A 99 18.09 14.83 -5.27
N LYS A 100 19.36 14.74 -4.87
CA LYS A 100 19.87 13.60 -4.13
C LYS A 100 19.38 13.65 -2.68
N LEU A 101 18.83 12.55 -2.20
CA LEU A 101 18.34 12.40 -0.84
C LEU A 101 19.40 11.76 0.08
N PRO A 102 19.33 12.01 1.40
CA PRO A 102 20.32 11.50 2.36
C PRO A 102 20.25 9.98 2.57
N ALA A 103 19.12 9.36 2.26
CA ALA A 103 18.88 7.92 2.40
C ALA A 103 17.81 7.46 1.37
N SER A 104 17.52 6.15 1.35
CA SER A 104 16.41 5.63 0.55
C SER A 104 15.08 6.10 1.16
N PRO A 105 14.24 6.81 0.38
CA PRO A 105 12.94 7.30 0.84
C PRO A 105 11.92 6.17 0.89
N SER A 106 10.82 6.37 1.62
CA SER A 106 9.71 5.41 1.74
C SER A 106 8.35 5.97 1.32
N CYS A 107 8.12 7.26 1.53
CA CYS A 107 6.84 7.91 1.20
C CYS A 107 7.04 9.41 1.00
N ILE A 108 6.09 10.03 0.32
CA ILE A 108 6.14 11.47 -0.02
C ILE A 108 4.75 12.09 0.09
N THR A 109 4.69 13.32 0.56
CA THR A 109 3.53 14.20 0.41
C THR A 109 3.98 15.61 0.02
N VAL A 110 3.16 16.31 -0.73
CA VAL A 110 3.46 17.64 -1.24
C VAL A 110 2.30 18.58 -0.96
N THR A 111 2.61 19.75 -0.47
CA THR A 111 1.68 20.88 -0.28
C THR A 111 1.97 21.98 -1.28
N ASP A 112 1.21 23.06 -1.24
CA ASP A 112 1.46 24.23 -2.10
C ASP A 112 2.87 24.83 -1.94
N ASN A 113 3.50 24.64 -0.77
CA ASN A 113 4.77 25.30 -0.43
C ASN A 113 5.90 24.38 0.00
N HIS A 114 5.61 23.11 0.33
CA HIS A 114 6.59 22.20 0.90
C HIS A 114 6.46 20.78 0.33
N ILE A 115 7.57 20.09 0.29
CA ILE A 115 7.66 18.65 0.04
C ILE A 115 8.11 18.00 1.35
N PHE A 116 7.39 16.98 1.80
CA PHE A 116 7.79 16.16 2.95
C PHE A 116 8.08 14.75 2.48
N ILE A 117 9.25 14.24 2.80
CA ILE A 117 9.71 12.90 2.44
C ILE A 117 9.93 12.11 3.71
N GLY A 118 9.22 10.98 3.82
CA GLY A 118 9.46 9.97 4.83
C GLY A 118 10.59 9.05 4.41
N PHE A 119 11.42 8.71 5.38
CA PHE A 119 12.43 7.67 5.30
C PHE A 119 12.03 6.55 6.26
N THR A 120 12.85 5.54 6.46
CA THR A 120 12.46 4.42 7.33
C THR A 120 11.90 4.89 8.67
N ASN A 121 12.58 5.82 9.37
CA ASN A 121 12.18 6.26 10.71
C ASN A 121 12.31 7.76 10.97
N PHE A 122 12.51 8.57 9.95
CA PHE A 122 12.54 10.03 10.07
C PHE A 122 11.89 10.70 8.86
N ILE A 123 11.61 11.98 8.97
CA ILE A 123 11.02 12.81 7.92
C ILE A 123 11.98 13.97 7.64
N ALA A 124 12.06 14.38 6.38
CA ALA A 124 12.74 15.60 5.98
C ALA A 124 11.82 16.49 5.13
N GLY A 125 11.90 17.77 5.36
CA GLY A 125 11.21 18.81 4.62
C GLY A 125 12.10 19.42 3.54
N TYR A 126 11.52 19.72 2.40
CA TYR A 126 12.15 20.39 1.26
C TYR A 126 11.24 21.50 0.77
N ASP A 127 11.83 22.54 0.19
CA ASP A 127 11.07 23.53 -0.57
C ASP A 127 10.71 22.98 -1.97
N LEU A 128 9.89 23.73 -2.71
CA LEU A 128 9.45 23.30 -4.05
C LEU A 128 10.57 23.32 -5.11
N THR A 129 11.77 23.82 -4.77
CA THR A 129 12.98 23.74 -5.61
C THR A 129 13.79 22.48 -5.32
N GLY A 130 13.37 21.68 -4.35
CA GLY A 130 14.06 20.46 -3.91
C GLY A 130 15.21 20.72 -2.93
N LYS A 131 15.33 21.91 -2.37
CA LYS A 131 16.33 22.25 -1.35
C LYS A 131 15.83 21.81 0.03
N LEU A 132 16.68 21.10 0.77
CA LEU A 132 16.39 20.67 2.14
C LEU A 132 16.14 21.88 3.05
N THR A 133 15.00 21.88 3.74
CA THR A 133 14.61 22.91 4.73
C THR A 133 14.78 22.44 6.17
N GLY A 134 14.74 21.14 6.40
CA GLY A 134 14.96 20.56 7.72
C GLY A 134 14.88 19.03 7.72
N SER A 135 15.48 18.41 8.72
CA SER A 135 15.36 16.97 8.98
C SER A 135 14.94 16.77 10.43
N TRP A 136 13.92 15.94 10.62
CA TRP A 136 13.33 15.76 11.94
C TRP A 136 14.05 14.67 12.73
N THR A 137 13.93 14.72 14.04
CA THR A 137 14.53 13.72 14.92
C THR A 137 14.00 12.33 14.57
N PRO A 138 14.89 11.34 14.35
CA PRO A 138 14.47 9.98 14.08
C PRO A 138 13.63 9.39 15.20
N LEU A 139 12.60 8.63 14.82
CA LEU A 139 11.80 7.81 15.70
C LEU A 139 12.58 6.54 16.12
N ASP A 140 11.91 5.66 16.85
CA ASP A 140 12.50 4.40 17.30
C ASP A 140 12.88 3.44 16.14
N LYS A 141 13.66 2.39 16.48
CA LYS A 141 14.19 1.43 15.50
C LYS A 141 13.15 0.51 14.86
N LYS A 142 11.95 0.41 15.44
CA LYS A 142 10.86 -0.40 14.88
C LYS A 142 10.03 0.40 13.88
N THR A 143 10.15 1.71 13.89
CA THR A 143 9.42 2.59 12.99
C THR A 143 9.67 2.23 11.54
N LEU A 144 8.60 2.16 10.77
CA LEU A 144 8.59 2.02 9.32
C LEU A 144 7.53 2.98 8.76
N LEU A 145 7.96 4.16 8.35
CA LEU A 145 7.06 5.15 7.76
C LEU A 145 6.66 4.73 6.35
N THR A 146 5.37 4.69 6.07
CA THR A 146 4.81 4.20 4.81
C THR A 146 3.93 5.22 4.10
N SER A 147 3.43 6.24 4.80
CA SER A 147 2.63 7.31 4.21
C SER A 147 2.71 8.59 5.03
N LEU A 148 2.53 9.72 4.38
CA LEU A 148 2.47 11.05 4.97
C LEU A 148 1.27 11.81 4.43
N ALA A 149 0.56 12.55 5.28
CA ALA A 149 -0.45 13.52 4.85
C ALA A 149 -0.35 14.81 5.69
N VAL A 150 -0.67 15.94 5.06
CA VAL A 150 -0.58 17.26 5.68
C VAL A 150 -1.92 17.97 5.61
N LYS A 151 -2.30 18.65 6.71
CA LYS A 151 -3.44 19.54 6.78
C LYS A 151 -3.05 20.79 7.57
N GLY A 152 -2.99 21.92 6.89
CA GLY A 152 -2.54 23.17 7.53
C GLY A 152 -1.12 23.05 8.10
N THR A 153 -1.01 23.17 9.43
CA THR A 153 0.26 23.05 10.16
C THR A 153 0.47 21.66 10.79
N LEU A 154 -0.39 20.70 10.51
CA LEU A 154 -0.28 19.33 11.03
C LEU A 154 0.21 18.37 9.95
N LEU A 155 1.13 17.51 10.31
CA LEU A 155 1.59 16.38 9.50
C LEU A 155 1.29 15.07 10.24
N PHE A 156 0.76 14.12 9.52
CA PHE A 156 0.44 12.77 9.98
C PHE A 156 1.32 11.78 9.23
N ALA A 157 1.93 10.86 9.97
CA ALA A 157 2.83 9.86 9.44
C ALA A 157 2.37 8.46 9.85
N ALA A 158 2.07 7.61 8.89
CA ALA A 158 1.73 6.21 9.11
C ALA A 158 3.01 5.41 9.45
N ASP A 159 3.09 4.89 10.66
CA ASP A 159 4.18 4.04 11.15
C ASP A 159 3.69 2.58 11.20
N ALA A 160 3.92 1.86 10.09
CA ALA A 160 3.53 0.45 9.95
C ALA A 160 4.26 -0.46 10.95
N GLY A 161 5.50 -0.14 11.30
CA GLY A 161 6.31 -0.93 12.21
C GLY A 161 5.76 -0.97 13.64
N ASN A 162 5.20 0.14 14.11
CA ASN A 162 4.57 0.25 15.43
C ASN A 162 3.04 0.25 15.36
N ARG A 163 2.43 0.18 14.17
CA ARG A 163 0.97 0.19 13.96
C ARG A 163 0.30 1.40 14.60
N ARG A 164 0.83 2.58 14.30
CA ARG A 164 0.37 3.86 14.83
C ARG A 164 0.45 4.94 13.77
N VAL A 165 -0.31 5.99 13.95
CA VAL A 165 -0.11 7.25 13.24
C VAL A 165 0.59 8.22 14.17
N VAL A 166 1.70 8.79 13.72
CA VAL A 166 2.47 9.81 14.45
C VAL A 166 2.03 11.18 13.97
N ARG A 167 1.79 12.10 14.90
CA ARG A 167 1.43 13.49 14.59
C ARG A 167 2.59 14.42 14.87
N TYR A 168 2.82 15.32 13.93
CA TYR A 168 3.80 16.39 14.03
C TYR A 168 3.17 17.72 13.64
N SER A 169 3.77 18.83 14.06
CA SER A 169 3.63 20.06 13.32
C SER A 169 4.57 20.11 12.12
N THR A 170 4.23 20.87 11.08
CA THR A 170 5.01 20.94 9.82
C THR A 170 6.41 21.52 10.00
N ASP A 171 6.71 22.13 11.14
CA ASP A 171 8.06 22.58 11.53
C ASP A 171 8.92 21.46 12.16
N GLY A 172 8.35 20.26 12.31
CA GLY A 172 9.09 19.07 12.79
C GLY A 172 8.92 18.74 14.27
N LYS A 173 8.10 19.49 15.01
CA LYS A 173 7.83 19.20 16.41
C LYS A 173 6.92 17.99 16.54
N TYR A 174 7.38 16.93 17.21
CA TYR A 174 6.55 15.80 17.61
C TYR A 174 5.41 16.26 18.55
N LEU A 175 4.21 15.80 18.30
CA LEU A 175 3.04 16.09 19.12
C LEU A 175 2.63 14.86 19.94
N ASP A 176 2.15 13.81 19.29
CA ASP A 176 1.71 12.57 19.90
C ASP A 176 1.50 11.45 18.86
N THR A 177 0.87 10.36 19.29
CA THR A 177 0.49 9.25 18.41
C THR A 177 -0.89 8.71 18.77
N PHE A 178 -1.54 8.04 17.80
CA PHE A 178 -2.72 7.21 18.06
C PHE A 178 -2.59 5.85 17.33
N ASP A 179 -3.21 4.82 17.88
CA ASP A 179 -3.06 3.42 17.48
C ASP A 179 -4.31 2.80 16.85
N GLY A 180 -5.28 3.64 16.48
CA GLY A 180 -6.51 3.22 15.80
C GLY A 180 -7.55 2.55 16.72
N LYS A 181 -7.36 2.58 18.02
CA LYS A 181 -8.38 2.08 18.95
C LYS A 181 -9.56 3.03 19.02
N ALA A 182 -10.76 2.49 18.84
CA ALA A 182 -12.00 3.24 18.98
C ALA A 182 -12.32 3.55 20.45
N SER A 183 -11.90 2.66 21.38
CA SER A 183 -12.05 2.80 22.82
C SER A 183 -10.87 2.18 23.56
N LYS A 184 -10.80 2.40 24.90
CA LYS A 184 -9.76 1.75 25.73
C LYS A 184 -9.89 0.22 25.78
N ASP A 185 -11.09 -0.29 25.59
CA ASP A 185 -11.41 -1.72 25.63
C ASP A 185 -11.23 -2.38 24.26
N ASP A 186 -10.97 -1.62 23.20
CA ASP A 186 -10.66 -2.13 21.88
C ASP A 186 -9.27 -2.80 21.90
N THR A 187 -9.24 -4.12 21.70
CA THR A 187 -8.02 -4.91 21.69
C THR A 187 -7.26 -4.82 20.37
N HIS A 188 -7.90 -4.29 19.32
CA HIS A 188 -7.42 -4.43 17.95
C HIS A 188 -7.16 -3.11 17.29
N GLY A 189 -6.73 -2.10 17.63
CA GLY A 189 -6.38 -0.88 16.89
C GLY A 189 -6.06 -1.10 15.41
N PHE A 190 -4.98 -0.56 14.91
CA PHE A 190 -4.52 -0.84 13.55
C PHE A 190 -3.95 -2.26 13.43
N ILE A 191 -4.43 -3.01 12.44
CA ILE A 191 -3.94 -4.34 12.09
C ILE A 191 -3.19 -4.23 10.77
N ILE A 192 -1.85 -4.23 10.84
CA ILE A 192 -0.95 -4.02 9.70
C ILE A 192 -0.14 -5.29 9.44
N PRO A 193 -0.65 -6.24 8.65
CA PRO A 193 0.01 -7.53 8.42
C PRO A 193 1.20 -7.43 7.45
N SER A 194 1.28 -6.36 6.67
CA SER A 194 2.34 -6.08 5.69
C SER A 194 2.63 -4.57 5.69
N PRO A 195 3.74 -4.10 5.13
CA PRO A 195 4.13 -2.69 5.19
C PRO A 195 3.31 -1.78 4.27
N TYR A 196 2.02 -2.02 4.18
CA TYR A 196 1.04 -1.16 3.54
C TYR A 196 0.16 -0.54 4.62
N PHE A 197 0.41 0.71 4.91
CA PHE A 197 -0.34 1.48 5.90
C PHE A 197 -0.40 2.90 5.38
N ASP A 198 -1.56 3.29 4.85
CA ASP A 198 -1.72 4.53 4.11
C ASP A 198 -2.72 5.47 4.78
N LEU A 199 -2.56 6.76 4.52
CA LEU A 199 -3.45 7.80 5.04
C LEU A 199 -3.51 9.00 4.09
N ALA A 200 -4.68 9.61 4.02
CA ALA A 200 -4.92 10.79 3.19
C ALA A 200 -6.01 11.68 3.78
N PHE A 201 -6.01 12.94 3.41
CA PHE A 201 -7.12 13.84 3.65
C PHE A 201 -8.04 13.89 2.42
N ASN A 202 -9.35 13.82 2.66
CA ASN A 202 -10.32 14.16 1.62
C ASN A 202 -10.40 15.70 1.46
N ARG A 203 -11.17 16.17 0.47
CA ARG A 203 -11.31 17.61 0.21
C ARG A 203 -11.97 18.38 1.38
N ASP A 204 -12.73 17.71 2.22
CA ASP A 204 -13.37 18.30 3.40
C ASP A 204 -12.41 18.40 4.59
N GLY A 205 -11.17 17.96 4.41
CA GLY A 205 -10.11 17.96 5.41
C GLY A 205 -10.31 16.90 6.48
N GLU A 206 -10.96 15.80 6.16
CA GLU A 206 -11.14 14.65 7.04
C GLU A 206 -10.04 13.65 6.82
N LEU A 207 -9.39 13.24 7.91
CA LEU A 207 -8.33 12.24 7.88
C LEU A 207 -8.92 10.84 7.73
N TRP A 208 -8.51 10.14 6.70
CA TRP A 208 -8.81 8.73 6.49
C TRP A 208 -7.52 7.90 6.54
N VAL A 209 -7.63 6.72 7.12
CA VAL A 209 -6.51 5.79 7.34
C VAL A 209 -6.93 4.42 6.87
N VAL A 210 -6.08 3.77 6.09
CA VAL A 210 -6.25 2.39 5.66
C VAL A 210 -5.93 1.46 6.83
N ASN A 211 -6.85 0.57 7.19
CA ASN A 211 -6.60 -0.52 8.14
C ASN A 211 -6.70 -1.86 7.40
N PRO A 212 -5.62 -2.30 6.73
CA PRO A 212 -5.69 -3.37 5.75
C PRO A 212 -6.03 -4.73 6.37
N GLY A 213 -5.65 -4.97 7.62
CA GLY A 213 -6.00 -6.21 8.32
C GLY A 213 -7.47 -6.31 8.70
N LYS A 214 -8.18 -5.20 8.73
CA LYS A 214 -9.65 -5.13 8.90
C LYS A 214 -10.38 -4.95 7.57
N ARG A 215 -9.67 -4.82 6.44
CA ARG A 215 -10.23 -4.44 5.13
C ARG A 215 -11.07 -3.18 5.21
N ALA A 216 -10.61 -2.21 5.97
CA ALA A 216 -11.36 -1.02 6.35
C ALA A 216 -10.64 0.27 5.97
N LEU A 217 -11.44 1.29 5.70
CA LEU A 217 -11.03 2.69 5.66
C LEU A 217 -11.68 3.37 6.86
N GLU A 218 -10.84 3.93 7.72
CA GLU A 218 -11.23 4.46 9.02
C GLU A 218 -11.02 5.98 9.07
N GLN A 219 -12.02 6.73 9.52
CA GLN A 219 -11.98 8.19 9.65
C GLN A 219 -11.59 8.60 11.06
N TYR A 220 -10.70 9.59 11.15
CA TYR A 220 -10.23 10.15 12.42
C TYR A 220 -10.36 11.67 12.44
N GLN A 221 -10.56 12.22 13.64
CA GLN A 221 -10.37 13.64 13.87
C GLN A 221 -8.88 14.01 13.83
N ASP A 222 -8.57 15.29 13.66
CA ASP A 222 -7.19 15.79 13.72
C ASP A 222 -6.49 15.46 15.06
N SER A 223 -7.26 15.23 16.12
CA SER A 223 -6.77 14.76 17.42
C SER A 223 -6.40 13.28 17.50
N GLY A 224 -6.63 12.51 16.42
CA GLY A 224 -6.50 11.06 16.42
C GLY A 224 -7.68 10.29 17.00
N LYS A 225 -8.79 11.01 17.37
CA LYS A 225 -10.00 10.36 17.86
C LYS A 225 -10.75 9.69 16.70
N PHE A 226 -11.08 8.41 16.85
CA PHE A 226 -11.88 7.65 15.89
C PHE A 226 -13.26 8.29 15.67
N ARG A 227 -13.75 8.30 14.43
CA ARG A 227 -15.07 8.81 14.05
C ARG A 227 -15.97 7.73 13.48
N THR A 228 -15.57 7.15 12.38
CA THR A 228 -16.36 6.15 11.65
C THR A 228 -15.45 5.29 10.76
N PHE A 229 -16.01 4.27 10.15
CA PHE A 229 -15.32 3.43 9.17
C PHE A 229 -16.31 2.82 8.19
N TRP A 230 -15.80 2.35 7.10
CA TRP A 230 -16.47 1.38 6.27
C TRP A 230 -15.51 0.25 5.88
N THR A 231 -16.07 -0.90 5.59
CA THR A 231 -15.34 -2.11 5.21
C THR A 231 -16.07 -2.80 4.07
N ASN A 232 -15.33 -3.51 3.24
CA ASN A 232 -15.91 -4.38 2.24
C ASN A 232 -15.09 -5.68 2.16
N ASP A 233 -15.63 -6.73 2.71
CA ASP A 233 -15.03 -8.07 2.80
C ASP A 233 -15.63 -9.07 1.80
N GLU A 234 -16.42 -8.61 0.85
CA GLU A 234 -16.95 -9.43 -0.23
C GLU A 234 -15.84 -10.05 -1.08
N VAL A 235 -16.14 -11.28 -1.57
CA VAL A 235 -15.19 -12.04 -2.38
C VAL A 235 -15.38 -11.72 -3.86
N GLY A 236 -15.17 -10.56 -4.31
CA GLY A 236 -15.40 -10.20 -5.71
C GLY A 236 -14.63 -8.96 -6.11
N ILE A 237 -15.09 -8.38 -7.21
CA ILE A 237 -14.54 -7.11 -7.67
C ILE A 237 -14.92 -5.98 -6.70
N GLU A 238 -16.05 -6.09 -6.03
CA GLU A 238 -16.59 -5.06 -5.16
C GLU A 238 -15.91 -5.01 -3.80
N GLY A 239 -15.41 -6.15 -3.30
CA GLY A 239 -14.71 -6.24 -2.02
C GLY A 239 -13.20 -6.14 -2.13
N PHE A 240 -12.53 -6.03 -0.99
CA PHE A 240 -11.08 -6.06 -0.90
C PHE A 240 -10.54 -7.48 -0.86
N TRP A 241 -9.63 -7.80 -1.76
CA TRP A 241 -9.07 -9.14 -1.87
C TRP A 241 -8.02 -9.43 -0.79
N GLY A 242 -8.10 -10.62 -0.21
CA GLY A 242 -7.08 -11.09 0.73
C GLY A 242 -7.09 -10.39 2.09
N CYS A 243 -6.01 -10.53 2.85
CA CYS A 243 -5.94 -10.08 4.25
C CYS A 243 -5.20 -8.74 4.46
N CYS A 244 -4.77 -8.07 3.39
CA CYS A 244 -3.87 -6.92 3.49
C CYS A 244 -4.23 -5.81 2.49
N ASN A 245 -5.51 -5.67 2.16
CA ASN A 245 -6.04 -4.68 1.24
C ASN A 245 -7.16 -3.85 1.90
N PRO A 246 -7.42 -2.62 1.43
CA PRO A 246 -6.65 -1.93 0.40
C PRO A 246 -5.21 -1.63 0.85
N ALA A 247 -4.30 -1.41 -0.11
CA ALA A 247 -2.91 -1.09 0.15
C ALA A 247 -2.67 0.42 0.16
N HIS A 248 -3.15 1.12 -0.87
CA HIS A 248 -3.09 2.58 -0.98
C HIS A 248 -4.45 3.19 -1.23
N MET A 249 -4.57 4.47 -0.93
CA MET A 249 -5.79 5.24 -1.02
C MET A 249 -5.50 6.67 -1.48
N ALA A 250 -6.36 7.18 -2.35
CA ALA A 250 -6.43 8.60 -2.71
C ALA A 250 -7.91 9.01 -2.82
N PHE A 251 -8.18 10.29 -3.02
CA PHE A 251 -9.54 10.81 -3.15
C PHE A 251 -9.77 11.48 -4.49
N LEU A 252 -10.90 11.20 -5.11
CA LEU A 252 -11.44 12.01 -6.20
C LEU A 252 -11.98 13.35 -5.68
N PRO A 253 -12.14 14.36 -6.54
CA PRO A 253 -12.68 15.66 -6.15
C PRO A 253 -14.09 15.63 -5.56
N ASP A 254 -14.88 14.61 -5.87
CA ASP A 254 -16.23 14.40 -5.32
C ASP A 254 -16.24 13.71 -3.94
N GLY A 255 -15.05 13.35 -3.43
CA GLY A 255 -14.86 12.64 -2.18
C GLY A 255 -14.89 11.11 -2.29
N SER A 256 -15.02 10.57 -3.51
CA SER A 256 -14.92 9.13 -3.74
C SER A 256 -13.50 8.63 -3.48
N PHE A 257 -13.40 7.42 -2.93
CA PHE A 257 -12.14 6.77 -2.63
C PHE A 257 -11.59 6.08 -3.89
N VAL A 258 -10.33 6.34 -4.22
CA VAL A 258 -9.55 5.53 -5.16
C VAL A 258 -8.66 4.61 -4.36
N THR A 259 -8.77 3.32 -4.56
CA THR A 259 -7.97 2.33 -3.81
C THR A 259 -7.15 1.45 -4.75
N SER A 260 -5.98 1.05 -4.32
CA SER A 260 -5.19 0.02 -4.98
C SER A 260 -5.01 -1.21 -4.09
N GLU A 261 -4.95 -2.37 -4.73
CA GLU A 261 -4.83 -3.67 -4.07
C GLU A 261 -3.57 -4.41 -4.55
N LYS A 262 -3.00 -5.22 -3.67
CA LYS A 262 -1.94 -6.18 -3.97
C LYS A 262 -2.46 -7.62 -4.06
N ASN A 263 -1.67 -8.56 -4.57
CA ASN A 263 -1.97 -10.00 -4.75
C ASN A 263 -3.10 -10.32 -5.74
N ASN A 264 -3.79 -9.40 -6.20
CA ASN A 264 -4.71 -9.33 -7.32
C ASN A 264 -4.82 -7.85 -7.64
N VAL A 265 -3.74 -7.32 -8.23
CA VAL A 265 -3.53 -5.88 -8.37
C VAL A 265 -4.68 -5.26 -9.15
N ARG A 266 -5.38 -4.34 -8.53
CA ARG A 266 -6.52 -3.62 -9.10
C ARG A 266 -6.54 -2.21 -8.56
N ILE A 267 -7.09 -1.30 -9.36
CA ILE A 267 -7.41 0.06 -8.92
C ILE A 267 -8.92 0.23 -9.06
N LYS A 268 -9.58 0.65 -7.98
CA LYS A 268 -11.03 0.75 -7.90
C LYS A 268 -11.48 2.07 -7.30
N VAL A 269 -12.72 2.44 -7.59
CA VAL A 269 -13.40 3.60 -7.00
C VAL A 269 -14.56 3.13 -6.13
N TYR A 270 -14.68 3.75 -4.95
CA TYR A 270 -15.81 3.62 -4.06
C TYR A 270 -16.39 4.99 -3.76
N LYS A 271 -17.72 5.08 -3.71
CA LYS A 271 -18.41 6.31 -3.32
C LYS A 271 -18.03 6.74 -1.89
N PRO A 272 -18.30 7.98 -1.48
CA PRO A 272 -18.08 8.41 -0.10
C PRO A 272 -18.82 7.54 0.95
N SER A 273 -19.88 6.86 0.54
CA SER A 273 -20.63 5.90 1.37
C SER A 273 -19.90 4.57 1.62
N GLY A 274 -18.82 4.28 0.88
CA GLY A 274 -18.15 2.97 0.84
C GLY A 274 -18.76 1.98 -0.17
N GLU A 275 -19.83 2.37 -0.89
CA GLU A 275 -20.41 1.57 -1.97
C GLU A 275 -19.43 1.51 -3.16
N PHE A 276 -19.26 0.32 -3.74
CA PHE A 276 -18.46 0.14 -4.95
C PHE A 276 -19.06 0.95 -6.11
N ASP A 277 -18.22 1.68 -6.83
CA ASP A 277 -18.60 2.46 -7.99
C ASP A 277 -18.08 1.82 -9.27
N SER A 278 -16.76 1.72 -9.42
CA SER A 278 -16.17 1.29 -10.69
C SER A 278 -14.75 0.75 -10.53
N VAL A 279 -14.25 0.19 -11.63
CA VAL A 279 -12.86 -0.23 -11.80
C VAL A 279 -12.13 0.79 -12.66
N VAL A 280 -10.99 1.25 -12.15
CA VAL A 280 -10.03 2.08 -12.91
C VAL A 280 -9.14 1.20 -13.78
N ALA A 281 -8.53 0.20 -13.16
CA ALA A 281 -7.65 -0.75 -13.85
C ALA A 281 -7.82 -2.17 -13.26
N PRO A 282 -8.24 -3.15 -14.07
CA PRO A 282 -8.36 -4.54 -13.68
C PRO A 282 -6.99 -5.23 -13.60
N SER A 283 -6.93 -6.41 -12.98
CA SER A 283 -5.69 -7.15 -12.75
C SER A 283 -4.93 -7.50 -14.03
N GLU A 284 -5.62 -7.72 -15.13
CA GLU A 284 -5.00 -8.04 -16.42
C GLU A 284 -4.07 -6.94 -16.93
N LYS A 285 -4.23 -5.72 -16.41
CA LYS A 285 -3.37 -4.58 -16.73
C LYS A 285 -2.03 -4.58 -16.00
N PHE A 286 -1.86 -5.45 -15.01
CA PHE A 286 -0.67 -5.54 -14.17
C PHE A 286 0.02 -6.89 -14.34
N PRO A 287 1.30 -6.94 -14.79
CA PRO A 287 2.02 -8.20 -15.02
C PRO A 287 2.38 -8.93 -13.73
N SER A 288 2.66 -8.18 -12.66
CA SER A 288 2.90 -8.71 -11.32
C SER A 288 1.65 -8.60 -10.46
N GLU A 289 1.49 -9.54 -9.55
CA GLU A 289 0.37 -9.57 -8.62
C GLU A 289 0.74 -9.08 -7.21
N GLU A 290 2.04 -8.80 -6.97
CA GLU A 290 2.55 -8.65 -5.60
C GLU A 290 2.47 -7.22 -5.08
N VAL A 291 2.68 -6.22 -5.92
CA VAL A 291 2.88 -4.83 -5.49
C VAL A 291 1.72 -3.95 -5.94
N ALA A 292 1.02 -3.36 -4.98
CA ALA A 292 -0.04 -2.39 -5.25
C ALA A 292 0.56 -1.08 -5.78
N PRO A 293 0.01 -0.48 -6.85
CA PRO A 293 0.42 0.83 -7.32
C PRO A 293 0.18 1.92 -6.27
N ASP A 294 1.13 2.84 -6.10
CA ASP A 294 0.88 4.07 -5.37
C ASP A 294 0.05 5.04 -6.22
N LEU A 295 -0.78 5.86 -5.58
CA LEU A 295 -1.84 6.63 -6.24
C LEU A 295 -1.70 8.13 -5.98
N ALA A 296 -1.90 8.91 -7.03
CA ALA A 296 -2.10 10.36 -6.91
C ALA A 296 -3.25 10.80 -7.81
N VAL A 297 -4.06 11.74 -7.34
CA VAL A 297 -5.26 12.22 -8.05
C VAL A 297 -5.16 13.71 -8.27
N THR A 298 -5.57 14.16 -9.46
CA THR A 298 -5.62 15.58 -9.82
C THR A 298 -6.91 16.25 -9.36
N SER A 299 -6.94 17.57 -9.40
CA SER A 299 -8.17 18.37 -9.14
C SER A 299 -9.29 18.10 -10.15
N GLU A 300 -8.95 17.61 -11.34
CA GLU A 300 -9.87 17.24 -12.41
C GLU A 300 -10.41 15.80 -12.28
N GLY A 301 -9.83 15.00 -11.36
CA GLY A 301 -10.22 13.60 -11.15
C GLY A 301 -9.41 12.60 -11.99
N ASP A 302 -8.34 13.04 -12.63
CA ASP A 302 -7.40 12.15 -13.30
C ASP A 302 -6.59 11.37 -12.25
N ILE A 303 -6.38 10.07 -12.50
CA ILE A 303 -5.71 9.16 -11.57
C ILE A 303 -4.35 8.78 -12.14
N TYR A 304 -3.28 9.15 -11.44
CA TYR A 304 -1.94 8.66 -11.69
C TYR A 304 -1.66 7.46 -10.78
N ALA A 305 -1.16 6.37 -11.38
CA ALA A 305 -0.73 5.18 -10.67
C ALA A 305 0.74 4.91 -10.95
N LEU A 306 1.54 4.80 -9.89
CA LEU A 306 2.94 4.40 -9.98
C LEU A 306 3.02 2.87 -10.04
N ASP A 307 3.27 2.35 -11.22
CA ASP A 307 3.50 0.93 -11.48
C ASP A 307 4.97 0.60 -11.18
N PHE A 308 5.20 -0.03 -10.03
CA PHE A 308 6.56 -0.32 -9.55
C PHE A 308 7.30 -1.33 -10.43
N ASP A 309 6.60 -2.30 -10.99
CA ASP A 309 7.19 -3.36 -11.81
C ASP A 309 7.59 -2.85 -13.19
N LYS A 310 6.70 -2.08 -13.81
CA LYS A 310 6.98 -1.44 -15.09
C LYS A 310 7.87 -0.21 -14.97
N LYS A 311 8.02 0.34 -13.75
CA LYS A 311 8.70 1.61 -13.48
C LYS A 311 8.12 2.74 -14.33
N GLU A 312 6.80 2.83 -14.31
CA GLU A 312 6.03 3.79 -15.10
C GLU A 312 5.00 4.50 -14.22
N ILE A 313 4.70 5.75 -14.57
CA ILE A 313 3.50 6.43 -14.09
C ILE A 313 2.45 6.29 -15.16
N ARG A 314 1.32 5.71 -14.81
CA ARG A 314 0.20 5.44 -15.70
C ARG A 314 -0.94 6.39 -15.40
N LEU A 315 -1.45 7.07 -16.42
CA LEU A 315 -2.57 8.01 -16.31
C LEU A 315 -3.86 7.34 -16.73
N PHE A 316 -4.84 7.40 -15.84
CA PHE A 316 -6.21 6.93 -16.08
C PHE A 316 -7.18 8.10 -16.01
N GLN A 317 -8.02 8.23 -17.01
CA GLN A 317 -9.04 9.27 -17.14
C GLN A 317 -10.42 8.63 -17.26
N HIS A 318 -11.42 9.25 -16.68
CA HIS A 318 -12.81 8.79 -16.80
C HIS A 318 -13.24 8.79 -18.28
N LYS A 319 -14.03 7.78 -18.71
CA LYS A 319 -14.48 7.62 -20.11
C LYS A 319 -15.57 8.60 -20.47
#